data_2c14a34e3cbd56ce6c18136d175f6dc2
#
_entry.id   2c14a34e3cbd56ce6c18136d175f6dc2
#
_cell.length_a   1.000
_cell.length_b   1.000
_cell.length_c   1.000
_cell.angle_alpha   90.00
_cell.angle_beta   90.00
_cell.angle_gamma   90.00
#
_symmetry.space_group_name_H-M   'P 1'
#
loop_
_entity.id
_entity.type
_entity.pdbx_description
1 polymer ?
#
loop_
_entity_poly.entity_id
_entity_poly.type
_entity_poly.pdbx_seq_one_letter_code
_entity_poly.pdbx_strand_id
1 'polypeptide(L)'
;MSYSARAEAYKKALIGKRDKKRIKGFTENPQETIDDMYDWVLYYKPHHHTPITINDGITKKKRKILVPSFQELCIQHLIVKQLEPMFYQGMYEHSYVSIPTRGAHKGKKQIEKWIKHDPKNCKYVFKGDIHHFFPSINHDILKAKLAKKIKDEQFLDLVYKVIDTTKTGLPIGFYTSQWFSNWYLMEFDHFVKEQLHAVHYIRYMDDIVIFGSNKRKLHKMVIEIQKYLKEKLDLELKDNWQVYRFDYIKHGKHYGRDVNFMGFRFYRNKTLLRKSILCKARRKANKIAKKNKPTIYDCKQMVSYIGWLDYTDTYDYYLRYIKPKINFQQLKRRISAYDRRIQKRKREQTTNN
;
A
#
# COMPACT_ATOMS: atom_id res chain seq x y z
N MET A 1 -19.73 -19.39 9.13
CA MET A 1 -19.30 -18.65 7.90
C MET A 1 -20.08 -19.10 6.70
N SER A 2 -20.69 -18.14 5.94
CA SER A 2 -21.51 -18.50 4.77
C SER A 2 -20.69 -18.96 3.58
N TYR A 3 -21.29 -19.81 2.71
CA TYR A 3 -20.70 -20.21 1.44
C TYR A 3 -20.30 -19.00 0.57
N SER A 4 -21.17 -18.00 0.48
CA SER A 4 -20.95 -16.78 -0.30
C SER A 4 -19.66 -16.03 0.13
N ALA A 5 -19.40 -15.93 1.43
CA ALA A 5 -18.19 -15.29 1.97
C ALA A 5 -16.93 -16.08 1.60
N ARG A 6 -16.97 -17.42 1.68
CA ARG A 6 -15.86 -18.30 1.26
C ARG A 6 -15.58 -18.18 -0.24
N ALA A 7 -16.63 -18.20 -1.07
CA ALA A 7 -16.51 -18.06 -2.51
C ALA A 7 -15.91 -16.70 -2.93
N GLU A 8 -16.27 -15.61 -2.25
CA GLU A 8 -15.67 -14.29 -2.49
C GLU A 8 -14.19 -14.26 -2.08
N ALA A 9 -13.84 -14.80 -0.90
CA ALA A 9 -12.47 -14.88 -0.43
C ALA A 9 -11.58 -15.70 -1.37
N TYR A 10 -12.06 -16.87 -1.83
CA TYR A 10 -11.42 -17.69 -2.84
C TYR A 10 -11.16 -16.91 -4.14
N LYS A 11 -12.18 -16.23 -4.69
CA LYS A 11 -12.03 -15.41 -5.90
C LYS A 11 -10.97 -14.31 -5.71
N LYS A 12 -10.97 -13.64 -4.57
CA LYS A 12 -9.96 -12.61 -4.24
C LYS A 12 -8.55 -13.19 -4.12
N ALA A 13 -8.39 -14.35 -3.49
CA ALA A 13 -7.12 -15.05 -3.36
C ALA A 13 -6.50 -15.44 -4.70
N LEU A 14 -7.32 -15.73 -5.71
CA LEU A 14 -6.88 -16.10 -7.07
C LEU A 14 -6.39 -14.91 -7.92
N ILE A 15 -6.67 -13.67 -7.54
CA ILE A 15 -6.30 -12.52 -8.36
C ILE A 15 -4.80 -12.48 -8.62
N GLY A 16 -4.41 -12.55 -9.91
CA GLY A 16 -3.01 -12.53 -10.35
C GLY A 16 -2.22 -13.80 -10.05
N LYS A 17 -2.87 -14.90 -9.65
CA LYS A 17 -2.20 -16.13 -9.25
C LYS A 17 -2.70 -17.39 -9.97
N ARG A 18 -3.79 -17.33 -10.73
CA ARG A 18 -4.42 -18.51 -11.38
C ARG A 18 -3.46 -19.41 -12.17
N ASP A 19 -2.49 -18.83 -12.84
CA ASP A 19 -1.56 -19.55 -13.72
C ASP A 19 -0.32 -20.11 -12.98
N LYS A 20 -0.30 -20.08 -11.64
CA LYS A 20 0.82 -20.60 -10.84
C LYS A 20 0.63 -22.09 -10.60
N LYS A 21 1.64 -22.92 -10.94
CA LYS A 21 1.62 -24.39 -10.73
C LYS A 21 1.12 -24.79 -9.33
N ARG A 22 1.56 -24.07 -8.28
CA ARG A 22 1.24 -24.38 -6.87
C ARG A 22 -0.24 -24.21 -6.49
N ILE A 23 -1.06 -23.61 -7.34
CA ILE A 23 -2.49 -23.40 -7.09
C ILE A 23 -3.37 -24.13 -8.10
N LYS A 24 -2.77 -24.93 -8.99
CA LYS A 24 -3.53 -25.63 -10.05
C LYS A 24 -4.58 -26.57 -9.44
N GLY A 25 -4.21 -27.40 -8.46
CA GLY A 25 -5.15 -28.31 -7.78
C GLY A 25 -6.37 -27.59 -7.18
N PHE A 26 -6.17 -26.41 -6.56
CA PHE A 26 -7.27 -25.60 -6.00
C PHE A 26 -8.17 -24.94 -7.04
N THR A 27 -7.80 -24.97 -8.33
CA THR A 27 -8.59 -24.36 -9.42
C THR A 27 -9.22 -25.39 -10.33
N GLU A 28 -8.89 -26.68 -10.20
CA GLU A 28 -9.50 -27.78 -10.97
C GLU A 28 -10.92 -28.06 -10.50
N ASN A 29 -11.16 -28.07 -9.19
CA ASN A 29 -12.49 -28.16 -8.60
C ASN A 29 -12.74 -27.00 -7.64
N PRO A 30 -13.23 -25.83 -8.14
CA PRO A 30 -13.46 -24.65 -7.32
C PRO A 30 -14.51 -24.86 -6.22
N GLN A 31 -15.52 -25.70 -6.47
CA GLN A 31 -16.59 -25.96 -5.52
C GLN A 31 -16.05 -26.68 -4.28
N GLU A 32 -15.36 -27.78 -4.47
CA GLU A 32 -14.70 -28.56 -3.42
C GLU A 32 -13.73 -27.69 -2.62
N THR A 33 -12.89 -26.90 -3.31
CA THR A 33 -11.97 -25.98 -2.63
C THR A 33 -12.70 -24.96 -1.74
N ILE A 34 -13.87 -24.45 -2.16
CA ILE A 34 -14.66 -23.52 -1.35
C ILE A 34 -15.31 -24.21 -0.16
N ASP A 35 -15.72 -25.47 -0.33
CA ASP A 35 -16.27 -26.29 0.75
C ASP A 35 -15.20 -26.62 1.78
N ASP A 36 -14.02 -27.08 1.36
CA ASP A 36 -12.85 -27.35 2.19
C ASP A 36 -12.41 -26.12 3.02
N MET A 37 -12.66 -24.92 2.56
CA MET A 37 -12.33 -23.70 3.32
C MET A 37 -13.01 -23.64 4.69
N TYR A 38 -14.09 -24.37 4.91
CA TYR A 38 -14.74 -24.48 6.21
C TYR A 38 -13.80 -25.21 7.19
N ASP A 39 -13.27 -26.35 6.78
CA ASP A 39 -12.34 -27.14 7.59
C ASP A 39 -10.99 -26.45 7.78
N TRP A 40 -10.51 -25.76 6.73
CA TRP A 40 -9.27 -24.97 6.86
C TRP A 40 -9.39 -23.88 7.92
N VAL A 41 -10.56 -23.29 8.09
CA VAL A 41 -10.79 -22.29 9.13
C VAL A 41 -10.93 -22.94 10.50
N LEU A 42 -11.70 -24.01 10.60
CA LEU A 42 -11.98 -24.71 11.87
C LEU A 42 -10.72 -25.31 12.49
N TYR A 43 -9.89 -25.94 11.65
CA TYR A 43 -8.66 -26.60 12.06
C TYR A 43 -7.39 -25.81 11.76
N TYR A 44 -7.51 -24.48 11.58
CA TYR A 44 -6.36 -23.65 11.25
C TYR A 44 -5.26 -23.74 12.30
N LYS A 45 -4.05 -24.05 11.79
CA LYS A 45 -2.80 -23.98 12.55
C LYS A 45 -1.79 -23.14 11.76
N PRO A 46 -1.10 -22.19 12.39
CA PRO A 46 -0.05 -21.42 11.74
C PRO A 46 1.03 -22.34 11.17
N HIS A 47 1.40 -22.16 9.91
CA HIS A 47 2.51 -22.90 9.31
C HIS A 47 3.84 -22.17 9.56
N HIS A 48 4.93 -22.95 9.60
CA HIS A 48 6.25 -22.36 9.57
C HIS A 48 6.56 -21.83 8.16
N HIS A 49 6.91 -20.55 8.06
CA HIS A 49 7.24 -19.92 6.80
C HIS A 49 8.72 -19.61 6.71
N THR A 50 9.37 -20.05 5.63
CA THR A 50 10.74 -19.63 5.31
C THR A 50 10.71 -18.24 4.66
N PRO A 51 11.36 -17.22 5.24
CA PRO A 51 11.39 -15.88 4.68
C PRO A 51 12.10 -15.83 3.33
N ILE A 52 11.48 -15.21 2.34
CA ILE A 52 12.09 -14.90 1.04
C ILE A 52 12.62 -13.47 1.07
N THR A 53 13.89 -13.29 0.69
CA THR A 53 14.46 -11.95 0.57
C THR A 53 14.17 -11.38 -0.81
N ILE A 54 13.45 -10.25 -0.85
CA ILE A 54 13.24 -9.47 -2.08
C ILE A 54 14.01 -8.15 -2.00
N ASN A 55 14.53 -7.71 -3.15
CA ASN A 55 15.09 -6.37 -3.27
C ASN A 55 13.95 -5.39 -3.60
N ASP A 56 13.75 -4.41 -2.74
CA ASP A 56 12.97 -3.22 -3.09
C ASP A 56 13.68 -2.54 -4.25
N GLY A 57 13.22 -2.84 -5.44
CA GLY A 57 13.88 -2.44 -6.69
C GLY A 57 14.24 -0.95 -6.82
N ILE A 58 13.93 -0.05 -5.87
CA ILE A 58 14.25 1.39 -5.90
C ILE A 58 15.44 1.71 -5.03
N THR A 59 15.42 1.25 -3.80
CA THR A 59 16.40 1.63 -2.77
C THR A 59 17.50 0.59 -2.60
N LYS A 60 17.42 -0.56 -3.31
CA LYS A 60 18.22 -1.76 -3.08
C LYS A 60 18.06 -2.34 -1.64
N LYS A 61 17.06 -1.86 -0.91
CA LYS A 61 16.76 -2.34 0.43
C LYS A 61 16.25 -3.77 0.34
N LYS A 62 16.92 -4.68 1.01
CA LYS A 62 16.49 -6.07 1.15
C LYS A 62 15.32 -6.13 2.14
N ARG A 63 14.23 -6.78 1.76
CA ARG A 63 13.06 -7.02 2.63
C ARG A 63 12.86 -8.52 2.76
N LYS A 64 12.77 -9.00 3.98
CA LYS A 64 12.30 -10.37 4.25
C LYS A 64 10.78 -10.37 4.16
N ILE A 65 10.21 -11.23 3.34
CA ILE A 65 8.77 -11.40 3.21
C ILE A 65 8.39 -12.84 3.51
N LEU A 66 7.26 -13.05 4.15
CA LEU A 66 6.64 -14.36 4.27
C LEU A 66 5.60 -14.51 3.15
N VAL A 67 5.63 -15.66 2.50
CA VAL A 67 4.67 -15.96 1.42
C VAL A 67 3.69 -16.99 1.96
N PRO A 68 2.43 -16.62 2.21
CA PRO A 68 1.42 -17.56 2.69
C PRO A 68 1.14 -18.65 1.66
N SER A 69 0.72 -19.82 2.11
CA SER A 69 0.13 -20.86 1.27
C SER A 69 -1.15 -20.32 0.60
N PHE A 70 -1.72 -21.05 -0.35
CA PHE A 70 -2.98 -20.62 -0.96
C PHE A 70 -4.15 -20.72 0.05
N GLN A 71 -4.15 -21.76 0.87
CA GLN A 71 -5.12 -21.96 1.94
C GLN A 71 -5.10 -20.80 2.95
N GLU A 72 -3.93 -20.45 3.47
CA GLU A 72 -3.76 -19.30 4.37
C GLU A 72 -4.19 -17.99 3.72
N LEU A 73 -3.89 -17.82 2.42
CA LEU A 73 -4.31 -16.62 1.71
C LEU A 73 -5.84 -16.53 1.61
N CYS A 74 -6.54 -17.66 1.39
CA CYS A 74 -8.00 -17.72 1.42
C CYS A 74 -8.55 -17.36 2.80
N ILE A 75 -7.96 -17.91 3.87
CA ILE A 75 -8.32 -17.59 5.26
C ILE A 75 -8.10 -16.09 5.55
N GLN A 76 -6.97 -15.51 5.12
CA GLN A 76 -6.68 -14.10 5.31
C GLN A 76 -7.69 -13.21 4.58
N HIS A 77 -8.10 -13.56 3.35
CA HIS A 77 -9.14 -12.84 2.64
C HIS A 77 -10.49 -12.95 3.32
N LEU A 78 -10.79 -14.12 3.90
CA LEU A 78 -12.03 -14.36 4.63
C LEU A 78 -12.08 -13.54 5.93
N ILE A 79 -11.00 -13.54 6.73
CA ILE A 79 -10.87 -12.71 7.93
C ILE A 79 -11.08 -11.23 7.59
N VAL A 80 -10.38 -10.72 6.59
CA VAL A 80 -10.49 -9.32 6.18
C VAL A 80 -11.92 -9.00 5.72
N LYS A 81 -12.57 -9.90 4.98
CA LYS A 81 -13.96 -9.71 4.53
C LYS A 81 -14.92 -9.54 5.71
N GLN A 82 -14.76 -10.31 6.77
CA GLN A 82 -15.60 -10.21 7.97
C GLN A 82 -15.32 -8.93 8.77
N LEU A 83 -14.05 -8.50 8.82
CA LEU A 83 -13.63 -7.31 9.57
C LEU A 83 -13.73 -6.00 8.76
N GLU A 84 -13.92 -6.08 7.46
CA GLU A 84 -13.93 -4.92 6.56
C GLU A 84 -14.93 -3.82 6.99
N PRO A 85 -16.19 -4.13 7.38
CA PRO A 85 -17.13 -3.11 7.86
C PRO A 85 -16.63 -2.38 9.11
N MET A 86 -16.05 -3.13 10.07
CA MET A 86 -15.47 -2.59 11.30
C MET A 86 -14.28 -1.67 10.98
N PHE A 87 -13.40 -2.10 10.09
CA PHE A 87 -12.24 -1.31 9.71
C PHE A 87 -12.64 0.02 9.04
N TYR A 88 -13.62 0.00 8.13
CA TYR A 88 -14.04 1.23 7.45
C TYR A 88 -14.71 2.24 8.38
N GLN A 89 -15.45 1.79 9.38
CA GLN A 89 -16.19 2.65 10.29
C GLN A 89 -15.28 3.60 11.09
N GLY A 90 -14.05 3.15 11.44
CA GLY A 90 -13.12 3.93 12.26
C GLY A 90 -11.93 4.52 11.52
N MET A 91 -11.69 4.15 10.25
CA MET A 91 -10.49 4.60 9.54
C MET A 91 -10.55 6.07 9.18
N TYR A 92 -9.52 6.80 9.59
CA TYR A 92 -9.30 8.18 9.19
C TYR A 92 -9.29 8.33 7.65
N GLU A 93 -10.01 9.34 7.14
CA GLU A 93 -10.24 9.50 5.70
C GLU A 93 -8.96 9.72 4.87
N HIS A 94 -7.94 10.38 5.46
CA HIS A 94 -6.65 10.65 4.82
C HIS A 94 -5.55 9.65 5.24
N SER A 95 -5.95 8.46 5.67
CA SER A 95 -5.08 7.28 5.73
C SER A 95 -5.13 6.55 4.40
N TYR A 96 -3.98 6.38 3.76
CA TYR A 96 -3.85 5.80 2.42
C TYR A 96 -2.97 4.56 2.48
N VAL A 97 -3.11 3.66 1.53
CA VAL A 97 -2.47 2.35 1.37
C VAL A 97 -3.37 1.21 1.82
N SER A 98 -3.46 0.25 0.92
CA SER A 98 -4.13 -1.05 1.14
C SER A 98 -5.61 -0.95 1.53
N ILE A 99 -6.18 0.22 1.43
CA ILE A 99 -7.60 0.48 1.55
C ILE A 99 -8.15 0.66 0.14
N PRO A 100 -9.16 -0.11 -0.28
CA PRO A 100 -9.80 0.07 -1.58
C PRO A 100 -10.16 1.54 -1.83
N THR A 101 -9.93 2.02 -3.05
CA THR A 101 -10.13 3.41 -3.48
C THR A 101 -9.21 4.47 -2.84
N ARG A 102 -8.36 4.13 -1.85
CA ARG A 102 -7.46 5.06 -1.15
C ARG A 102 -5.99 4.78 -1.49
N GLY A 103 -5.59 5.04 -2.74
CA GLY A 103 -4.20 4.88 -3.19
C GLY A 103 -3.42 6.19 -3.24
N ALA A 104 -2.14 6.11 -3.62
CA ALA A 104 -1.21 7.25 -3.71
C ALA A 104 -1.73 8.41 -4.59
N HIS A 105 -2.46 8.12 -5.66
CA HIS A 105 -3.06 9.17 -6.52
C HIS A 105 -4.16 9.98 -5.81
N LYS A 106 -4.98 9.33 -4.97
CA LYS A 106 -6.00 10.04 -4.19
C LYS A 106 -5.34 10.91 -3.12
N GLY A 107 -4.32 10.38 -2.42
CA GLY A 107 -3.52 11.15 -1.47
C GLY A 107 -2.81 12.33 -2.12
N LYS A 108 -2.25 12.14 -3.34
CA LYS A 108 -1.67 13.23 -4.13
C LYS A 108 -2.69 14.36 -4.36
N LYS A 109 -3.87 14.04 -4.88
CA LYS A 109 -4.93 15.05 -5.13
C LYS A 109 -5.31 15.80 -3.86
N GLN A 110 -5.34 15.11 -2.72
CA GLN A 110 -5.67 15.74 -1.43
C GLN A 110 -4.58 16.73 -0.98
N ILE A 111 -3.31 16.38 -1.10
CA ILE A 111 -2.21 17.31 -0.78
C ILE A 111 -2.24 18.52 -1.71
N GLU A 112 -2.42 18.33 -3.00
CA GLU A 112 -2.54 19.41 -3.98
C GLU A 112 -3.71 20.36 -3.67
N LYS A 113 -4.86 19.79 -3.25
CA LYS A 113 -6.01 20.54 -2.80
C LYS A 113 -5.66 21.45 -1.61
N TRP A 114 -4.99 20.92 -0.59
CA TRP A 114 -4.57 21.70 0.58
C TRP A 114 -3.58 22.80 0.22
N ILE A 115 -2.54 22.49 -0.57
CA ILE A 115 -1.54 23.44 -1.00
C ILE A 115 -2.18 24.62 -1.77
N LYS A 116 -3.16 24.32 -2.63
CA LYS A 116 -3.85 25.30 -3.47
C LYS A 116 -4.83 26.16 -2.69
N HIS A 117 -5.68 25.53 -1.86
CA HIS A 117 -6.82 26.22 -1.24
C HIS A 117 -6.55 26.71 0.18
N ASP A 118 -5.52 26.19 0.86
CA ASP A 118 -5.13 26.65 2.19
C ASP A 118 -3.61 26.87 2.32
N PRO A 119 -3.04 27.81 1.55
CA PRO A 119 -1.60 28.08 1.58
C PRO A 119 -1.12 28.59 2.94
N LYS A 120 -2.01 29.21 3.74
CA LYS A 120 -1.71 29.71 5.09
C LYS A 120 -1.33 28.59 6.04
N ASN A 121 -2.06 27.48 6.02
CA ASN A 121 -1.79 26.32 6.84
C ASN A 121 -0.79 25.34 6.19
N CYS A 122 -0.35 25.61 4.96
CA CYS A 122 0.72 24.87 4.28
C CYS A 122 2.05 25.65 4.24
N LYS A 123 2.42 26.35 5.35
CA LYS A 123 3.70 27.09 5.44
C LYS A 123 4.86 26.23 5.89
N TYR A 124 4.62 25.29 6.80
CA TYR A 124 5.61 24.37 7.35
C TYR A 124 5.11 22.95 7.23
N VAL A 125 6.03 22.02 7.23
CA VAL A 125 5.75 20.58 7.13
C VAL A 125 6.50 19.84 8.22
N PHE A 126 5.79 19.00 8.96
CA PHE A 126 6.37 17.87 9.66
C PHE A 126 6.32 16.66 8.73
N LYS A 127 7.44 15.96 8.63
CA LYS A 127 7.52 14.66 7.99
C LYS A 127 8.25 13.68 8.90
N GLY A 128 7.61 12.55 9.19
CA GLY A 128 8.15 11.46 9.99
C GLY A 128 7.79 10.10 9.39
N ASP A 129 8.47 9.07 9.88
CA ASP A 129 8.29 7.67 9.49
C ASP A 129 8.45 6.83 10.76
N ILE A 130 7.60 5.83 10.97
CA ILE A 130 7.68 4.96 12.15
C ILE A 130 8.83 3.96 11.96
N HIS A 131 9.64 3.80 13.01
CA HIS A 131 10.78 2.90 12.97
C HIS A 131 10.33 1.44 12.91
N HIS A 132 10.85 0.69 11.94
CA HIS A 132 10.58 -0.75 11.75
C HIS A 132 9.10 -1.16 11.92
N PHE A 133 8.14 -0.35 11.43
CA PHE A 133 6.73 -0.41 11.77
C PHE A 133 6.14 -1.83 11.83
N PHE A 134 6.17 -2.61 10.73
CA PHE A 134 5.59 -3.97 10.73
C PHE A 134 6.23 -4.91 11.77
N PRO A 135 7.57 -4.99 11.89
CA PRO A 135 8.23 -5.80 12.92
C PRO A 135 8.00 -5.32 14.35
N SER A 136 7.65 -4.04 14.55
CA SER A 136 7.49 -3.42 15.87
C SER A 136 6.05 -3.43 16.38
N ILE A 137 5.07 -3.91 15.59
CA ILE A 137 3.68 -4.00 16.05
C ILE A 137 3.60 -4.99 17.21
N ASN A 138 3.15 -4.51 18.37
CA ASN A 138 2.96 -5.30 19.58
C ASN A 138 1.68 -6.13 19.46
N HIS A 139 1.80 -7.46 19.58
CA HIS A 139 0.67 -8.40 19.44
C HIS A 139 -0.38 -8.20 20.53
N ASP A 140 0.02 -7.98 21.80
CA ASP A 140 -0.92 -7.84 22.91
C ASP A 140 -1.78 -6.60 22.74
N ILE A 141 -1.17 -5.47 22.35
CA ILE A 141 -1.89 -4.24 22.06
C ILE A 141 -2.86 -4.44 20.88
N LEU A 142 -2.40 -5.09 19.78
CA LEU A 142 -3.25 -5.36 18.62
C LEU A 142 -4.42 -6.27 18.97
N LYS A 143 -4.16 -7.38 19.67
CA LYS A 143 -5.17 -8.33 20.14
C LYS A 143 -6.19 -7.67 21.05
N ALA A 144 -5.74 -6.88 22.02
CA ALA A 144 -6.62 -6.13 22.91
C ALA A 144 -7.55 -5.15 22.17
N LYS A 145 -7.02 -4.45 21.14
CA LYS A 145 -7.82 -3.57 20.29
C LYS A 145 -8.87 -4.34 19.46
N LEU A 146 -8.55 -5.51 18.96
CA LEU A 146 -9.46 -6.35 18.19
C LEU A 146 -10.54 -6.97 19.08
N ALA A 147 -10.19 -7.47 20.27
CA ALA A 147 -11.12 -8.06 21.24
C ALA A 147 -12.20 -7.09 21.71
N LYS A 148 -11.91 -5.79 21.77
CA LYS A 148 -12.93 -4.77 22.08
C LYS A 148 -14.09 -4.74 21.09
N LYS A 149 -13.84 -5.17 19.84
CA LYS A 149 -14.81 -5.08 18.74
C LYS A 149 -15.34 -6.43 18.27
N ILE A 150 -14.53 -7.47 18.33
CA ILE A 150 -14.91 -8.83 17.90
C ILE A 150 -15.45 -9.56 19.13
N LYS A 151 -16.73 -9.99 19.05
CA LYS A 151 -17.42 -10.68 20.14
C LYS A 151 -17.48 -12.20 19.96
N ASP A 152 -17.30 -12.69 18.73
CA ASP A 152 -17.24 -14.11 18.41
C ASP A 152 -15.86 -14.64 18.83
N GLU A 153 -15.83 -15.46 19.89
CA GLU A 153 -14.59 -15.99 20.46
C GLU A 153 -13.85 -16.94 19.49
N GLN A 154 -14.59 -17.76 18.74
CA GLN A 154 -13.98 -18.67 17.79
C GLN A 154 -13.32 -17.91 16.64
N PHE A 155 -13.98 -16.85 16.14
CA PHE A 155 -13.43 -16.01 15.13
C PHE A 155 -12.23 -15.18 15.66
N LEU A 156 -12.30 -14.73 16.89
CA LEU A 156 -11.19 -14.01 17.55
C LEU A 156 -9.95 -14.91 17.71
N ASP A 157 -10.15 -16.17 18.10
CA ASP A 157 -9.07 -17.17 18.18
C ASP A 157 -8.39 -17.40 16.82
N LEU A 158 -9.17 -17.53 15.74
CA LEU A 158 -8.64 -17.62 14.39
C LEU A 158 -7.79 -16.39 14.02
N VAL A 159 -8.28 -15.18 14.34
CA VAL A 159 -7.55 -13.94 14.11
C VAL A 159 -6.24 -13.90 14.88
N TYR A 160 -6.24 -14.35 16.15
CA TYR A 160 -5.06 -14.43 16.99
C TYR A 160 -4.04 -15.42 16.45
N LYS A 161 -4.47 -16.60 16.01
CA LYS A 161 -3.59 -17.59 15.36
C LYS A 161 -2.90 -17.03 14.12
N VAL A 162 -3.60 -16.18 13.33
CA VAL A 162 -2.98 -15.53 12.17
C VAL A 162 -1.98 -14.44 12.58
N ILE A 163 -2.25 -13.68 13.64
CA ILE A 163 -1.31 -12.70 14.20
C ILE A 163 -0.05 -13.41 14.72
N ASP A 164 -0.22 -14.52 15.44
CA ASP A 164 0.86 -15.28 16.08
C ASP A 164 1.68 -16.15 15.13
N THR A 165 1.44 -16.05 13.80
CA THR A 165 2.31 -16.68 12.79
C THR A 165 3.77 -16.20 12.90
N THR A 166 3.99 -15.03 13.45
CA THR A 166 5.30 -14.50 13.83
C THR A 166 5.38 -14.31 15.34
N LYS A 167 6.56 -14.44 15.94
CA LYS A 167 6.75 -14.22 17.39
C LYS A 167 6.55 -12.77 17.79
N THR A 168 6.90 -11.84 16.90
CA THR A 168 6.77 -10.40 17.11
C THR A 168 6.43 -9.73 15.78
N GLY A 169 5.69 -8.64 15.85
CA GLY A 169 5.31 -7.86 14.68
C GLY A 169 4.38 -8.58 13.70
N LEU A 170 4.11 -7.96 12.58
CA LEU A 170 3.29 -8.53 11.51
C LEU A 170 4.16 -8.87 10.30
N PRO A 171 3.94 -10.05 9.67
CA PRO A 171 4.75 -10.47 8.53
C PRO A 171 4.45 -9.63 7.28
N ILE A 172 5.50 -9.10 6.66
CA ILE A 172 5.39 -8.50 5.35
C ILE A 172 5.09 -9.61 4.33
N GLY A 173 3.99 -9.47 3.59
CA GLY A 173 3.55 -10.45 2.59
C GLY A 173 2.19 -11.09 2.90
N PHE A 174 1.71 -11.00 4.14
CA PHE A 174 0.36 -11.38 4.51
C PHE A 174 -0.63 -10.28 4.15
N TYR A 175 -1.79 -10.67 3.63
CA TYR A 175 -2.85 -9.73 3.29
C TYR A 175 -3.46 -9.07 4.54
N THR A 176 -3.64 -9.82 5.61
CA THR A 176 -4.13 -9.34 6.90
C THR A 176 -3.20 -8.30 7.53
N SER A 177 -1.87 -8.43 7.37
CA SER A 177 -0.91 -7.53 8.00
C SER A 177 -1.13 -6.06 7.63
N GLN A 178 -1.57 -5.80 6.38
CA GLN A 178 -1.83 -4.43 5.92
C GLN A 178 -3.09 -3.82 6.57
N TRP A 179 -4.10 -4.64 6.81
CA TRP A 179 -5.34 -4.22 7.48
C TRP A 179 -5.13 -4.04 8.97
N PHE A 180 -4.49 -4.99 9.61
CA PHE A 180 -4.17 -4.93 11.03
C PHE A 180 -3.24 -3.75 11.38
N SER A 181 -2.26 -3.45 10.52
CA SER A 181 -1.38 -2.30 10.71
C SER A 181 -2.11 -0.96 10.60
N ASN A 182 -3.08 -0.83 9.68
CA ASN A 182 -3.92 0.35 9.61
C ASN A 182 -4.85 0.46 10.83
N TRP A 183 -5.44 -0.65 11.28
CA TRP A 183 -6.25 -0.71 12.49
C TRP A 183 -5.44 -0.34 13.74
N TYR A 184 -4.21 -0.81 13.83
CA TYR A 184 -3.30 -0.51 14.93
C TYR A 184 -3.07 1.00 15.11
N LEU A 185 -2.96 1.73 14.01
CA LEU A 185 -2.74 3.17 13.98
C LEU A 185 -4.04 4.02 13.96
N MET A 186 -5.21 3.40 13.93
CA MET A 186 -6.47 4.13 13.77
C MET A 186 -6.71 5.16 14.88
N GLU A 187 -6.55 4.76 16.15
CA GLU A 187 -6.70 5.67 17.29
C GLU A 187 -5.63 6.76 17.31
N PHE A 188 -4.44 6.47 16.81
CA PHE A 188 -3.39 7.48 16.59
C PHE A 188 -3.80 8.52 15.56
N ASP A 189 -4.44 8.10 14.47
CA ASP A 189 -4.94 9.05 13.47
C ASP A 189 -5.97 10.02 14.08
N HIS A 190 -6.88 9.50 14.91
CA HIS A 190 -7.86 10.31 15.66
C HIS A 190 -7.18 11.23 16.67
N PHE A 191 -6.20 10.73 17.43
CA PHE A 191 -5.40 11.55 18.34
C PHE A 191 -4.76 12.75 17.64
N VAL A 192 -4.13 12.54 16.48
CA VAL A 192 -3.49 13.61 15.70
C VAL A 192 -4.51 14.63 15.20
N LYS A 193 -5.69 14.18 14.79
CA LYS A 193 -6.74 15.09 14.26
C LYS A 193 -7.52 15.80 15.36
N GLU A 194 -7.96 15.08 16.37
CA GLU A 194 -8.96 15.55 17.32
C GLU A 194 -8.33 16.17 18.57
N GLN A 195 -7.21 15.62 19.05
CA GLN A 195 -6.53 16.14 20.24
C GLN A 195 -5.41 17.12 19.90
N LEU A 196 -4.57 16.81 18.90
CA LEU A 196 -3.53 17.75 18.48
C LEU A 196 -4.03 18.83 17.50
N HIS A 197 -5.28 18.70 17.01
CA HIS A 197 -5.90 19.64 16.07
C HIS A 197 -5.05 19.91 14.82
N ALA A 198 -4.42 18.84 14.27
CA ALA A 198 -3.65 18.94 13.04
C ALA A 198 -4.58 19.27 11.86
N VAL A 199 -4.46 20.49 11.28
CA VAL A 199 -5.35 20.96 10.21
C VAL A 199 -5.25 20.07 8.98
N HIS A 200 -4.05 19.84 8.50
CA HIS A 200 -3.76 19.00 7.33
C HIS A 200 -2.82 17.86 7.73
N TYR A 201 -3.40 16.73 7.99
CA TYR A 201 -2.72 15.48 8.34
C TYR A 201 -2.99 14.41 7.30
N ILE A 202 -1.96 13.68 6.90
CA ILE A 202 -2.04 12.57 5.97
C ILE A 202 -1.04 11.48 6.36
N ARG A 203 -1.48 10.24 6.26
CA ARG A 203 -0.65 9.06 6.54
C ARG A 203 -0.65 8.09 5.35
N TYR A 204 0.50 7.55 5.06
CA TYR A 204 0.70 6.51 4.06
C TYR A 204 1.43 5.34 4.71
N MET A 205 0.69 4.43 5.32
CA MET A 205 1.14 3.36 6.20
C MET A 205 1.90 3.94 7.41
N ASP A 206 3.21 3.83 7.43
CA ASP A 206 4.15 4.33 8.44
C ASP A 206 4.66 5.75 8.18
N ASP A 207 4.54 6.23 6.95
CA ASP A 207 4.94 7.59 6.55
C ASP A 207 3.87 8.63 6.98
N ILE A 208 4.25 9.65 7.73
CA ILE A 208 3.40 10.70 8.30
C ILE A 208 3.79 12.06 7.74
N VAL A 209 2.79 12.85 7.31
CA VAL A 209 2.98 14.25 6.92
C VAL A 209 1.92 15.12 7.57
N ILE A 210 2.34 16.21 8.22
CA ILE A 210 1.46 17.24 8.77
C ILE A 210 1.90 18.59 8.23
N PHE A 211 0.97 19.33 7.61
CA PHE A 211 1.19 20.73 7.27
C PHE A 211 0.67 21.65 8.38
N GLY A 212 1.32 22.79 8.54
CA GLY A 212 0.92 23.76 9.54
C GLY A 212 1.41 25.20 9.23
N SER A 213 0.78 26.17 9.86
CA SER A 213 1.12 27.59 9.73
C SER A 213 2.31 28.00 10.61
N ASN A 214 2.60 27.26 11.68
CA ASN A 214 3.57 27.61 12.71
C ASN A 214 4.55 26.48 12.99
N LYS A 215 5.85 26.75 12.85
CA LYS A 215 6.93 25.77 13.06
C LYS A 215 7.00 25.28 14.51
N ARG A 216 6.87 26.18 15.49
CA ARG A 216 6.94 25.83 16.92
C ARG A 216 5.77 24.93 17.31
N LYS A 217 4.56 25.20 16.81
CA LYS A 217 3.38 24.36 17.04
C LYS A 217 3.62 22.94 16.48
N LEU A 218 4.18 22.81 15.29
CA LEU A 218 4.53 21.49 14.72
C LEU A 218 5.55 20.74 15.59
N HIS A 219 6.60 21.42 16.11
CA HIS A 219 7.54 20.75 17.02
C HIS A 219 6.85 20.26 18.30
N LYS A 220 5.94 21.04 18.90
CA LYS A 220 5.15 20.58 20.06
C LYS A 220 4.32 19.35 19.71
N MET A 221 3.66 19.35 18.54
CA MET A 221 2.91 18.18 18.08
C MET A 221 3.80 16.93 17.93
N VAL A 222 5.03 17.09 17.44
CA VAL A 222 5.96 15.95 17.29
C VAL A 222 6.30 15.32 18.64
N ILE A 223 6.51 16.12 19.68
CA ILE A 223 6.75 15.63 21.05
C ILE A 223 5.56 14.78 21.51
N GLU A 224 4.34 15.27 21.36
CA GLU A 224 3.14 14.55 21.72
C GLU A 224 2.92 13.27 20.89
N ILE A 225 3.24 13.33 19.59
CA ILE A 225 3.22 12.16 18.69
C ILE A 225 4.20 11.10 19.18
N GLN A 226 5.44 11.47 19.51
CA GLN A 226 6.46 10.54 20.00
C GLN A 226 6.00 9.89 21.32
N LYS A 227 5.47 10.69 22.22
CA LYS A 227 4.91 10.21 23.50
C LYS A 227 3.78 9.21 23.29
N TYR A 228 2.79 9.56 22.46
CA TYR A 228 1.66 8.68 22.14
C TYR A 228 2.12 7.35 21.52
N LEU A 229 2.98 7.42 20.51
CA LEU A 229 3.50 6.23 19.84
C LEU A 229 4.20 5.31 20.83
N LYS A 230 5.02 5.85 21.74
CA LYS A 230 5.75 5.06 22.74
C LYS A 230 4.83 4.47 23.80
N GLU A 231 3.99 5.31 24.43
CA GLU A 231 3.20 4.91 25.60
C GLU A 231 1.96 4.07 25.24
N LYS A 232 1.34 4.33 24.08
CA LYS A 232 0.07 3.68 23.70
C LYS A 232 0.22 2.58 22.66
N LEU A 233 1.30 2.61 21.87
CA LEU A 233 1.47 1.70 20.76
C LEU A 233 2.81 0.95 20.77
N ASP A 234 3.68 1.22 21.75
CA ASP A 234 5.03 0.66 21.79
C ASP A 234 5.80 0.81 20.45
N LEU A 235 5.64 1.99 19.84
CA LEU A 235 6.26 2.37 18.57
C LEU A 235 7.14 3.60 18.74
N GLU A 236 8.09 3.80 17.81
CA GLU A 236 9.00 4.95 17.81
C GLU A 236 9.04 5.61 16.43
N LEU A 237 9.18 6.94 16.38
CA LEU A 237 9.55 7.63 15.17
C LEU A 237 11.03 7.37 14.85
N LYS A 238 11.39 7.31 13.57
CA LYS A 238 12.78 7.36 13.15
C LYS A 238 13.40 8.72 13.51
N ASP A 239 14.66 8.73 13.92
CA ASP A 239 15.37 9.94 14.33
C ASP A 239 15.51 10.99 13.22
N ASN A 240 15.34 10.60 11.97
CA ASN A 240 15.44 11.47 10.81
C ASN A 240 14.16 12.24 10.47
N TRP A 241 13.18 12.31 11.39
CA TRP A 241 12.02 13.18 11.21
C TRP A 241 12.42 14.66 11.08
N GLN A 242 11.59 15.44 10.40
CA GLN A 242 11.95 16.82 10.08
C GLN A 242 10.73 17.75 10.19
N VAL A 243 10.99 18.96 10.69
CA VAL A 243 10.07 20.11 10.56
C VAL A 243 10.78 21.20 9.80
N TYR A 244 10.25 21.56 8.64
CA TYR A 244 10.89 22.52 7.74
C TYR A 244 9.89 23.45 7.06
N ARG A 245 10.41 24.55 6.49
CA ARG A 245 9.62 25.46 5.66
C ARG A 245 9.28 24.77 4.34
N PHE A 246 7.98 24.70 4.03
CA PHE A 246 7.51 24.22 2.74
C PHE A 246 7.88 25.19 1.62
N ASP A 247 7.98 24.67 0.40
CA ASP A 247 8.26 25.44 -0.81
C ASP A 247 7.37 26.69 -0.93
N TYR A 248 7.97 27.81 -1.24
CA TYR A 248 7.28 29.07 -1.53
C TYR A 248 8.03 29.87 -2.58
N ILE A 249 7.33 30.73 -3.28
CA ILE A 249 7.87 31.56 -4.34
C ILE A 249 8.01 32.99 -3.81
N LYS A 250 9.20 33.58 -4.01
CA LYS A 250 9.48 34.98 -3.73
C LYS A 250 10.32 35.53 -4.88
N HIS A 251 9.89 36.68 -5.48
CA HIS A 251 10.57 37.27 -6.65
C HIS A 251 10.87 36.24 -7.78
N GLY A 252 9.89 35.41 -8.11
CA GLY A 252 10.01 34.36 -9.15
C GLY A 252 10.89 33.16 -8.81
N LYS A 253 11.56 33.14 -7.64
CA LYS A 253 12.43 32.06 -7.21
C LYS A 253 11.78 31.16 -6.15
N HIS A 254 12.09 29.89 -6.19
CA HIS A 254 11.69 28.91 -5.19
C HIS A 254 12.60 28.95 -3.97
N TYR A 255 12.01 28.98 -2.78
CA TYR A 255 12.66 28.87 -1.47
C TYR A 255 11.97 27.80 -0.64
N GLY A 256 12.62 27.34 0.42
CA GLY A 256 12.11 26.25 1.25
C GLY A 256 12.38 24.89 0.62
N ARG A 257 11.58 23.89 0.96
CA ARG A 257 11.78 22.50 0.52
C ARG A 257 10.48 21.87 0.08
N ASP A 258 10.54 21.04 -0.94
CA ASP A 258 9.42 20.21 -1.40
C ASP A 258 9.09 19.09 -0.38
N VAL A 259 7.87 18.61 -0.47
CA VAL A 259 7.44 17.41 0.27
C VAL A 259 7.60 16.19 -0.63
N ASN A 260 8.50 15.28 -0.24
CA ASN A 260 8.70 14.01 -0.93
C ASN A 260 7.87 12.92 -0.23
N PHE A 261 6.71 12.56 -0.79
CA PHE A 261 5.74 11.67 -0.16
C PHE A 261 5.00 10.82 -1.21
N MET A 262 4.67 9.56 -0.92
CA MET A 262 3.93 8.63 -1.81
C MET A 262 4.50 8.48 -3.24
N GLY A 263 5.79 8.73 -3.44
CA GLY A 263 6.41 8.67 -4.77
C GLY A 263 6.39 10.00 -5.54
N PHE A 264 5.80 11.04 -4.98
CA PHE A 264 5.71 12.39 -5.54
C PHE A 264 6.61 13.37 -4.79
N ARG A 265 6.90 14.50 -5.45
CA ARG A 265 7.54 15.69 -4.89
C ARG A 265 6.61 16.87 -5.10
N PHE A 266 6.06 17.36 -4.00
CA PHE A 266 5.10 18.48 -4.00
C PHE A 266 5.83 19.80 -3.84
N TYR A 267 5.55 20.72 -4.72
CA TYR A 267 5.96 22.12 -4.68
C TYR A 267 4.73 23.02 -4.56
N ARG A 268 4.92 24.29 -4.36
CA ARG A 268 3.81 25.26 -4.23
C ARG A 268 2.89 25.28 -5.46
N ASN A 269 3.46 25.16 -6.66
CA ASN A 269 2.76 25.34 -7.93
C ASN A 269 2.85 24.13 -8.86
N LYS A 270 3.51 23.03 -8.45
CA LYS A 270 3.65 21.83 -9.28
C LYS A 270 3.88 20.59 -8.44
N THR A 271 3.58 19.43 -9.02
CA THR A 271 3.86 18.12 -8.45
C THR A 271 4.66 17.28 -9.43
N LEU A 272 5.85 16.88 -9.04
CA LEU A 272 6.73 16.05 -9.85
C LEU A 272 6.79 14.61 -9.32
N LEU A 273 7.15 13.67 -10.17
CA LEU A 273 7.53 12.34 -9.70
C LEU A 273 8.89 12.34 -8.99
N ARG A 274 9.04 11.44 -8.03
CA ARG A 274 10.33 11.18 -7.38
C ARG A 274 11.39 10.80 -8.42
N LYS A 275 12.57 11.43 -8.35
CA LYS A 275 13.69 11.18 -9.30
C LYS A 275 13.98 9.70 -9.52
N SER A 276 13.92 8.88 -8.47
CA SER A 276 14.14 7.43 -8.57
C SER A 276 13.13 6.73 -9.49
N ILE A 277 11.85 7.16 -9.51
CA ILE A 277 10.82 6.61 -10.40
C ILE A 277 11.08 7.06 -11.84
N LEU A 278 11.40 8.35 -12.04
CA LEU A 278 11.76 8.89 -13.36
C LEU A 278 12.96 8.16 -13.96
N CYS A 279 14.02 7.98 -13.19
CA CYS A 279 15.21 7.25 -13.65
C CYS A 279 14.90 5.79 -14.03
N LYS A 280 14.00 5.12 -13.31
CA LYS A 280 13.57 3.76 -13.64
C LYS A 280 12.76 3.72 -14.93
N ALA A 281 11.80 4.63 -15.08
CA ALA A 281 11.02 4.75 -16.31
C ALA A 281 11.95 4.95 -17.52
N ARG A 282 12.93 5.87 -17.42
CA ARG A 282 13.93 6.11 -18.46
C ARG A 282 14.78 4.86 -18.76
N ARG A 283 15.30 4.19 -17.71
CA ARG A 283 16.09 2.95 -17.90
C ARG A 283 15.27 1.86 -18.56
N LYS A 284 13.99 1.74 -18.19
CA LYS A 284 13.08 0.78 -18.80
C LYS A 284 12.81 1.09 -20.26
N ALA A 285 12.56 2.36 -20.62
CA ALA A 285 12.40 2.80 -21.99
C ALA A 285 13.64 2.47 -22.83
N ASN A 286 14.85 2.78 -22.32
CA ASN A 286 16.11 2.43 -22.98
C ASN A 286 16.28 0.92 -23.20
N LYS A 287 15.89 0.09 -22.19
CA LYS A 287 15.96 -1.37 -22.32
C LYS A 287 14.97 -1.90 -23.37
N ILE A 288 13.79 -1.30 -23.46
CA ILE A 288 12.78 -1.67 -24.45
C ILE A 288 13.26 -1.29 -25.85
N ALA A 289 13.81 -0.08 -26.03
CA ALA A 289 14.31 0.40 -27.33
C ALA A 289 15.42 -0.49 -27.94
N LYS A 290 16.18 -1.19 -27.09
CA LYS A 290 17.24 -2.11 -27.53
C LYS A 290 16.72 -3.52 -27.91
N LYS A 291 15.44 -3.79 -27.74
CA LYS A 291 14.84 -5.12 -28.00
C LYS A 291 14.06 -5.11 -29.31
N ASN A 292 14.35 -6.03 -30.22
CA ASN A 292 13.53 -6.25 -31.41
C ASN A 292 12.08 -6.58 -31.04
N LYS A 293 11.88 -7.34 -29.96
CA LYS A 293 10.55 -7.75 -29.49
C LYS A 293 10.48 -7.68 -27.95
N PRO A 294 9.97 -6.57 -27.36
CA PRO A 294 9.77 -6.45 -25.91
C PRO A 294 8.81 -7.53 -25.39
N THR A 295 9.08 -8.07 -24.19
CA THR A 295 8.17 -9.03 -23.54
C THR A 295 6.86 -8.34 -23.10
N ILE A 296 5.80 -9.11 -22.87
CA ILE A 296 4.54 -8.57 -22.32
C ILE A 296 4.76 -7.94 -20.96
N TYR A 297 5.65 -8.51 -20.14
CA TYR A 297 6.06 -7.91 -18.87
C TYR A 297 6.73 -6.55 -19.04
N ASP A 298 7.63 -6.40 -20.04
CA ASP A 298 8.24 -5.12 -20.38
C ASP A 298 7.18 -4.08 -20.77
N CYS A 299 6.19 -4.49 -21.58
CA CYS A 299 5.09 -3.63 -22.02
C CYS A 299 4.22 -3.17 -20.84
N LYS A 300 3.75 -4.11 -20.01
CA LYS A 300 2.91 -3.82 -18.85
C LYS A 300 3.62 -2.91 -17.84
N GLN A 301 4.90 -3.16 -17.59
CA GLN A 301 5.72 -2.33 -16.70
C GLN A 301 5.90 -0.90 -17.25
N MET A 302 6.13 -0.74 -18.55
CA MET A 302 6.29 0.59 -19.14
C MET A 302 4.98 1.38 -19.15
N VAL A 303 3.86 0.73 -19.46
CA VAL A 303 2.52 1.35 -19.39
C VAL A 303 2.23 1.83 -17.97
N SER A 304 2.60 1.05 -16.93
CA SER A 304 2.47 1.47 -15.53
C SER A 304 3.29 2.74 -15.23
N TYR A 305 4.54 2.85 -15.72
CA TYR A 305 5.33 4.08 -15.55
C TYR A 305 4.72 5.29 -16.24
N ILE A 306 4.15 5.12 -17.43
CA ILE A 306 3.49 6.22 -18.14
C ILE A 306 2.26 6.69 -17.38
N GLY A 307 1.45 5.77 -16.83
CA GLY A 307 0.32 6.14 -15.99
C GLY A 307 0.70 6.99 -14.76
N TRP A 308 1.92 6.81 -14.20
CA TRP A 308 2.42 7.69 -13.15
C TRP A 308 2.82 9.08 -13.69
N LEU A 309 3.41 9.14 -14.88
CA LEU A 309 3.83 10.39 -15.52
C LEU A 309 2.63 11.27 -15.89
N ASP A 310 1.54 10.68 -16.39
CA ASP A 310 0.32 11.38 -16.80
C ASP A 310 -0.38 12.13 -15.64
N TYR A 311 -0.10 11.73 -14.39
CA TYR A 311 -0.66 12.35 -13.20
C TYR A 311 0.23 13.42 -12.55
N THR A 312 1.27 13.89 -13.26
CA THR A 312 2.25 14.84 -12.70
C THR A 312 2.75 15.84 -13.72
N ASP A 313 3.32 16.95 -13.24
CA ASP A 313 3.93 18.00 -14.08
C ASP A 313 5.32 17.57 -14.61
N THR A 314 5.44 16.29 -15.03
CA THR A 314 6.68 15.71 -15.57
C THR A 314 6.61 15.40 -17.07
N TYR A 315 5.70 16.05 -17.77
CA TYR A 315 5.46 15.81 -19.19
C TYR A 315 6.70 16.10 -20.06
N ASP A 316 7.44 17.19 -19.77
CA ASP A 316 8.69 17.52 -20.46
C ASP A 316 9.74 16.41 -20.35
N TYR A 317 9.82 15.77 -19.16
CA TYR A 317 10.71 14.63 -18.97
C TYR A 317 10.29 13.44 -19.84
N TYR A 318 8.99 13.19 -19.95
CA TYR A 318 8.44 12.15 -20.84
C TYR A 318 8.79 12.43 -22.29
N LEU A 319 8.54 13.66 -22.78
CA LEU A 319 8.84 14.06 -24.16
C LEU A 319 10.32 13.91 -24.49
N ARG A 320 11.21 14.34 -23.60
CA ARG A 320 12.65 14.35 -23.82
C ARG A 320 13.30 12.98 -23.71
N TYR A 321 12.91 12.16 -22.74
CA TYR A 321 13.67 10.97 -22.39
C TYR A 321 12.97 9.62 -22.63
N ILE A 322 11.67 9.62 -22.84
CA ILE A 322 10.88 8.38 -22.94
C ILE A 322 10.20 8.25 -24.30
N LYS A 323 9.43 9.25 -24.70
CA LYS A 323 8.67 9.25 -25.97
C LYS A 323 9.51 8.90 -27.21
N PRO A 324 10.76 9.43 -27.39
CA PRO A 324 11.58 9.11 -28.56
C PRO A 324 12.03 7.65 -28.65
N LYS A 325 11.93 6.88 -27.55
CA LYS A 325 12.47 5.52 -27.42
C LYS A 325 11.42 4.44 -27.49
N ILE A 326 10.15 4.79 -27.35
CA ILE A 326 9.05 3.82 -27.30
C ILE A 326 7.81 4.34 -28.02
N ASN A 327 7.14 3.44 -28.72
CA ASN A 327 5.78 3.69 -29.23
C ASN A 327 4.76 3.15 -28.24
N PHE A 328 4.12 4.05 -27.50
CA PHE A 328 3.17 3.70 -26.44
C PHE A 328 1.92 2.96 -26.96
N GLN A 329 1.43 3.36 -28.14
CA GLN A 329 0.28 2.69 -28.76
C GLN A 329 0.61 1.24 -29.12
N GLN A 330 1.81 1.00 -29.64
CA GLN A 330 2.29 -0.33 -29.97
C GLN A 330 2.39 -1.23 -28.72
N LEU A 331 2.88 -0.67 -27.59
CA LEU A 331 2.91 -1.40 -26.32
C LEU A 331 1.50 -1.80 -25.86
N LYS A 332 0.54 -0.89 -25.92
CA LYS A 332 -0.87 -1.16 -25.57
C LYS A 332 -1.49 -2.22 -26.48
N ARG A 333 -1.29 -2.11 -27.81
CA ARG A 333 -1.78 -3.11 -28.77
C ARG A 333 -1.24 -4.51 -28.47
N ARG A 334 0.03 -4.63 -28.11
CA ARG A 334 0.63 -5.93 -27.73
C ARG A 334 0.02 -6.51 -26.45
N ILE A 335 -0.21 -5.70 -25.45
CA ILE A 335 -0.89 -6.12 -24.21
C ILE A 335 -2.29 -6.61 -24.54
N SER A 336 -3.08 -5.83 -25.29
CA SER A 336 -4.46 -6.19 -25.66
C SER A 336 -4.54 -7.46 -26.50
N ALA A 337 -3.59 -7.66 -27.42
CA ALA A 337 -3.52 -8.88 -28.23
C ALA A 337 -3.19 -10.11 -27.35
N TYR A 338 -2.27 -9.97 -26.40
CA TYR A 338 -1.95 -11.03 -25.44
C TYR A 338 -3.15 -11.37 -24.56
N ASP A 339 -3.81 -10.37 -23.98
CA ASP A 339 -4.95 -10.57 -23.08
C ASP A 339 -6.14 -11.23 -23.84
N ARG A 340 -6.39 -10.85 -25.12
CA ARG A 340 -7.38 -11.53 -25.99
C ARG A 340 -7.04 -13.00 -26.23
N ARG A 341 -5.77 -13.34 -26.48
CA ARG A 341 -5.34 -14.75 -26.66
C ARG A 341 -5.57 -15.57 -25.39
N ILE A 342 -5.28 -15.00 -24.21
CA ILE A 342 -5.55 -15.67 -22.94
C ILE A 342 -7.04 -15.91 -22.74
N GLN A 343 -7.87 -14.90 -23.04
CA GLN A 343 -9.34 -15.03 -22.94
C GLN A 343 -9.89 -16.09 -23.88
N LYS A 344 -9.41 -16.13 -25.14
CA LYS A 344 -9.83 -17.15 -26.12
C LYS A 344 -9.50 -18.54 -25.62
N ARG A 345 -8.27 -18.80 -25.19
CA ARG A 345 -7.84 -20.11 -24.63
C ARG A 345 -8.69 -20.54 -23.43
N LYS A 346 -9.10 -19.57 -22.58
CA LYS A 346 -9.96 -19.88 -21.42
C LYS A 346 -11.37 -20.30 -21.86
N ARG A 347 -11.95 -19.63 -22.88
CA ARG A 347 -13.25 -20.02 -23.45
C ARG A 347 -13.20 -21.41 -24.06
N GLU A 348 -12.19 -21.71 -24.85
CA GLU A 348 -11.99 -23.03 -25.46
C GLU A 348 -11.85 -24.16 -24.44
N GLN A 349 -11.18 -23.90 -23.30
CA GLN A 349 -11.09 -24.86 -22.19
C GLN A 349 -12.40 -25.05 -21.41
N THR A 350 -13.30 -24.04 -21.40
CA THR A 350 -14.61 -24.12 -20.72
C THR A 350 -15.65 -24.80 -21.59
N THR A 351 -15.47 -24.83 -22.91
CA THR A 351 -16.41 -25.44 -23.87
C THR A 351 -16.10 -26.95 -24.08
N ASN A 352 -14.91 -27.40 -23.70
CA ASN A 352 -14.45 -28.80 -23.84
C ASN A 352 -14.56 -29.59 -22.53
N ASN A 353 -15.12 -29.02 -21.49
CA ASN A 353 -15.52 -29.64 -20.22
C ASN A 353 -17.06 -29.52 -20.06
#